data_15412229052d5311ec4ce838109fdb00
#
_entry.id   15412229052d5311ec4ce838109fdb00
#
_cell.length_a   1.000
_cell.length_b   1.000
_cell.length_c   1.000
_cell.angle_alpha   90.00
_cell.angle_beta   90.00
_cell.angle_gamma   90.00
#
_symmetry.space_group_name_H-M   'P 1'
#
loop_
_entity.id
_entity.type
_entity.pdbx_description
1 polymer ?
#
loop_
_entity_poly.entity_id
_entity_poly.type
_entity_poly.pdbx_seq_one_letter_code
_entity_poly.pdbx_strand_id
1 'polypeptide(L)'
;GQRQKTALACSDLALRALERMPSHGAAYLVAAQSAQSRKNLIYFLEQSQRFAASEGWLAERRIVLAHNDDLLDSRFAEKDLQLVLTTQGGAEFLAKLYLAKPEIRTAVSRAVMATAEPVRRRFVNQVTQQKAAR
;
A
#
# COMPACT_ATOMS: atom_id res chain seq x y z
N GLY A 1 -13.26 -13.95 18.62
CA GLY A 1 -12.12 -13.92 19.51
C GLY A 1 -11.67 -12.52 19.87
N GLN A 2 -10.69 -12.42 20.74
CA GLN A 2 -10.17 -11.13 21.21
C GLN A 2 -9.61 -10.25 20.08
N ARG A 3 -8.95 -10.87 19.11
CA ARG A 3 -8.41 -10.16 17.94
C ARG A 3 -9.50 -9.48 17.12
N GLN A 4 -10.64 -10.16 16.95
CA GLN A 4 -11.78 -9.61 16.22
C GLN A 4 -12.41 -8.45 16.98
N LYS A 5 -12.54 -8.56 18.31
CA LYS A 5 -13.05 -7.47 19.15
C LYS A 5 -12.16 -6.23 19.09
N THR A 6 -10.83 -6.43 19.11
CA THR A 6 -9.88 -5.33 18.99
C THR A 6 -9.99 -4.66 17.62
N ALA A 7 -10.11 -5.44 16.53
CA ALA A 7 -10.27 -4.91 15.18
C ALA A 7 -11.56 -4.09 15.05
N LEU A 8 -12.67 -4.57 15.63
CA LEU A 8 -13.94 -3.84 15.62
C LEU A 8 -13.84 -2.53 16.41
N ALA A 9 -13.17 -2.52 17.56
CA ALA A 9 -12.96 -1.31 18.35
C ALA A 9 -12.11 -0.29 17.60
N CYS A 10 -11.03 -0.73 16.91
CA CYS A 10 -10.21 0.15 16.08
C CYS A 10 -10.98 0.72 14.91
N SER A 11 -11.83 -0.09 14.26
CA SER A 11 -12.68 0.35 13.17
C SER A 11 -13.67 1.42 13.63
N ASP A 12 -14.28 1.23 14.81
CA ASP A 12 -15.24 2.16 15.38
C ASP A 12 -14.59 3.51 15.68
N LEU A 13 -13.41 3.51 16.28
CA LEU A 13 -12.64 4.72 16.56
C LEU A 13 -12.28 5.46 15.27
N ALA A 14 -11.83 4.73 14.26
CA ALA A 14 -11.48 5.30 12.96
C ALA A 14 -12.70 5.94 12.29
N LEU A 15 -13.86 5.27 12.32
CA LEU A 15 -15.09 5.80 11.75
C LEU A 15 -15.54 7.08 12.45
N ARG A 16 -15.38 7.15 13.78
CA ARG A 16 -15.67 8.37 14.54
C ARG A 16 -14.73 9.51 14.15
N ALA A 17 -13.45 9.20 13.95
CA ALA A 17 -12.47 10.19 13.47
C ALA A 17 -12.85 10.72 12.09
N LEU A 18 -13.35 9.85 11.20
CA LEU A 18 -13.79 10.23 9.86
C LEU A 18 -15.02 11.13 9.87
N GLU A 19 -15.93 10.96 10.82
CA GLU A 19 -17.08 11.85 10.99
C GLU A 19 -16.65 13.27 11.30
N ARG A 20 -15.54 13.44 12.03
CA ARG A 20 -15.01 14.75 12.43
C ARG A 20 -14.04 15.33 11.42
N MET A 21 -13.23 14.46 10.78
CA MET A 21 -12.18 14.86 9.83
C MET A 21 -12.20 13.90 8.62
N PRO A 22 -13.21 14.04 7.73
CA PRO A 22 -13.38 13.12 6.62
C PRO A 22 -12.20 13.08 5.63
N SER A 23 -11.32 14.09 5.67
CA SER A 23 -10.13 14.16 4.81
C SER A 23 -8.88 13.54 5.44
N HIS A 24 -8.99 12.89 6.59
CA HIS A 24 -7.84 12.33 7.30
C HIS A 24 -7.45 10.95 6.73
N GLY A 25 -6.44 10.92 5.86
CA GLY A 25 -6.01 9.70 5.15
C GLY A 25 -5.58 8.55 6.06
N ALA A 26 -4.91 8.86 7.18
CA ALA A 26 -4.48 7.84 8.15
C ALA A 26 -5.67 7.17 8.85
N ALA A 27 -6.73 7.91 9.15
CA ALA A 27 -7.94 7.35 9.76
C ALA A 27 -8.63 6.37 8.81
N TYR A 28 -8.69 6.68 7.51
CA TYR A 28 -9.21 5.75 6.51
C TYR A 28 -8.38 4.47 6.44
N LEU A 29 -7.05 4.58 6.59
CA LEU A 29 -6.17 3.42 6.60
C LEU A 29 -6.44 2.52 7.81
N VAL A 30 -6.64 3.09 8.99
CA VAL A 30 -7.01 2.32 10.19
C VAL A 30 -8.36 1.62 9.97
N ALA A 31 -9.34 2.30 9.38
CA ALA A 31 -10.62 1.69 9.04
C ALA A 31 -10.44 0.53 8.05
N ALA A 32 -9.55 0.67 7.07
CA ALA A 32 -9.25 -0.39 6.10
C ALA A 32 -8.67 -1.63 6.79
N GLN A 33 -7.77 -1.46 7.77
CA GLN A 33 -7.15 -2.58 8.50
C GLN A 33 -8.16 -3.45 9.22
N SER A 34 -9.29 -2.89 9.64
CA SER A 34 -10.33 -3.60 10.37
C SER A 34 -11.62 -3.80 9.58
N ALA A 35 -11.57 -3.58 8.26
CA ALA A 35 -12.75 -3.76 7.39
C ALA A 35 -13.21 -5.22 7.39
N GLN A 36 -14.53 -5.42 7.49
CA GLN A 36 -15.14 -6.74 7.56
C GLN A 36 -15.50 -7.30 6.19
N SER A 37 -15.51 -6.47 5.14
CA SER A 37 -15.82 -6.88 3.78
C SER A 37 -14.79 -6.33 2.81
N ARG A 38 -14.62 -7.03 1.68
CA ARG A 38 -13.74 -6.58 0.60
C ARG A 38 -14.18 -5.23 0.04
N LYS A 39 -15.47 -5.01 -0.09
CA LYS A 39 -16.03 -3.75 -0.56
C LYS A 39 -15.65 -2.59 0.34
N ASN A 40 -15.75 -2.76 1.66
CA ASN A 40 -15.38 -1.73 2.63
C ASN A 40 -13.87 -1.51 2.64
N LEU A 41 -13.08 -2.57 2.54
CA LEU A 41 -11.63 -2.46 2.42
C LEU A 41 -11.24 -1.60 1.22
N ILE A 42 -11.78 -1.89 0.05
CA ILE A 42 -11.51 -1.13 -1.17
C ILE A 42 -11.89 0.33 -0.98
N TYR A 43 -13.08 0.58 -0.45
CA TYR A 43 -13.56 1.94 -0.20
C TYR A 43 -12.59 2.72 0.69
N PHE A 44 -12.19 2.14 1.83
CA PHE A 44 -11.31 2.84 2.77
C PHE A 44 -9.90 3.04 2.20
N LEU A 45 -9.38 2.09 1.42
CA LEU A 45 -8.09 2.26 0.75
C LEU A 45 -8.15 3.38 -0.29
N GLU A 46 -9.21 3.44 -1.08
CA GLU A 46 -9.40 4.51 -2.06
C GLU A 46 -9.51 5.88 -1.41
N GLN A 47 -10.24 5.98 -0.28
CA GLN A 47 -10.37 7.23 0.45
C GLN A 47 -9.02 7.65 1.08
N SER A 48 -8.30 6.69 1.66
CA SER A 48 -6.95 6.96 2.18
C SER A 48 -6.04 7.52 1.09
N GLN A 49 -6.05 6.93 -0.09
CA GLN A 49 -5.25 7.41 -1.22
C GLN A 49 -5.69 8.80 -1.66
N ARG A 50 -6.99 9.04 -1.74
CA ARG A 50 -7.55 10.33 -2.16
C ARG A 50 -7.09 11.48 -1.28
N PHE A 51 -7.10 11.28 0.04
CA PHE A 51 -6.81 12.33 1.02
C PHE A 51 -5.36 12.35 1.51
N ALA A 52 -4.56 11.35 1.17
CA ALA A 52 -3.15 11.24 1.55
C ALA A 52 -2.31 10.68 0.41
N ALA A 53 -2.59 11.11 -0.82
CA ALA A 53 -1.97 10.56 -2.03
C ALA A 53 -0.44 10.75 -2.07
N SER A 54 0.08 11.84 -1.47
CA SER A 54 1.49 12.17 -1.51
C SER A 54 2.29 11.66 -0.31
N GLU A 55 1.65 11.00 0.64
CA GLU A 55 2.32 10.51 1.85
C GLU A 55 2.83 9.09 1.63
N GLY A 56 4.13 8.96 1.31
CA GLY A 56 4.76 7.69 0.94
C GLY A 56 4.62 6.59 1.98
N TRP A 57 4.71 6.93 3.27
CA TRP A 57 4.58 5.93 4.34
C TRP A 57 3.17 5.33 4.42
N LEU A 58 2.14 6.12 4.11
CA LEU A 58 0.77 5.61 4.00
C LEU A 58 0.61 4.75 2.75
N ALA A 59 1.24 5.13 1.65
CA ALA A 59 1.21 4.34 0.42
C ALA A 59 1.83 2.95 0.64
N GLU A 60 2.94 2.85 1.36
CA GLU A 60 3.53 1.55 1.70
C GLU A 60 2.56 0.67 2.49
N ARG A 61 1.86 1.24 3.47
CA ARG A 61 0.89 0.51 4.27
C ARG A 61 -0.31 0.08 3.44
N ARG A 62 -0.78 0.95 2.52
CA ARG A 62 -1.87 0.58 1.61
C ARG A 62 -1.48 -0.58 0.70
N ILE A 63 -0.23 -0.61 0.23
CA ILE A 63 0.28 -1.71 -0.60
C ILE A 63 0.23 -3.03 0.18
N VAL A 64 0.67 -3.04 1.43
CA VAL A 64 0.64 -4.25 2.26
C VAL A 64 -0.79 -4.75 2.43
N LEU A 65 -1.73 -3.86 2.73
CA LEU A 65 -3.14 -4.24 2.89
C LEU A 65 -3.74 -4.75 1.58
N ALA A 66 -3.45 -4.07 0.47
CA ALA A 66 -3.93 -4.48 -0.85
C ALA A 66 -3.38 -5.85 -1.24
N HIS A 67 -2.10 -6.11 -0.96
CA HIS A 67 -1.48 -7.41 -1.24
C HIS A 67 -2.17 -8.54 -0.46
N ASN A 68 -2.44 -8.32 0.83
CA ASN A 68 -3.05 -9.34 1.67
C ASN A 68 -4.44 -9.76 1.17
N ASP A 69 -5.11 -8.92 0.39
CA ASP A 69 -6.45 -9.18 -0.14
C ASP A 69 -6.50 -9.27 -1.68
N ASP A 70 -5.36 -9.52 -2.31
CA ASP A 70 -5.22 -9.70 -3.77
C ASP A 70 -5.71 -8.49 -4.57
N LEU A 71 -5.48 -7.28 -4.06
CA LEU A 71 -5.92 -6.03 -4.68
C LEU A 71 -4.81 -5.25 -5.40
N LEU A 72 -3.59 -5.81 -5.51
CA LEU A 72 -2.46 -5.09 -6.10
C LEU A 72 -2.62 -4.84 -7.61
N ASP A 73 -3.47 -5.61 -8.30
CA ASP A 73 -3.76 -5.38 -9.71
C ASP A 73 -4.77 -4.25 -9.94
N SER A 74 -5.32 -3.65 -8.89
CA SER A 74 -6.26 -2.55 -9.02
C SER A 74 -5.57 -1.24 -9.39
N ARG A 75 -6.34 -0.32 -10.00
CA ARG A 75 -5.80 0.98 -10.45
C ARG A 75 -5.27 1.82 -9.29
N PHE A 76 -5.94 1.79 -8.14
CA PHE A 76 -5.47 2.59 -7.01
C PHE A 76 -4.15 2.07 -6.45
N ALA A 77 -3.95 0.76 -6.46
CA ALA A 77 -2.71 0.16 -6.01
C ALA A 77 -1.54 0.54 -6.94
N GLU A 78 -1.77 0.64 -8.24
CA GLU A 78 -0.74 1.07 -9.19
C GLU A 78 -0.21 2.47 -8.87
N LYS A 79 -1.09 3.40 -8.50
CA LYS A 79 -0.69 4.75 -8.09
C LYS A 79 0.19 4.71 -6.84
N ASP A 80 -0.16 3.90 -5.86
CA ASP A 80 0.63 3.73 -4.65
C ASP A 80 2.01 3.10 -4.94
N LEU A 81 2.06 2.10 -5.82
CA LEU A 81 3.32 1.49 -6.23
C LEU A 81 4.24 2.51 -6.91
N GLN A 82 3.69 3.33 -7.81
CA GLN A 82 4.46 4.38 -8.46
C GLN A 82 4.97 5.42 -7.48
N LEU A 83 4.12 5.83 -6.53
CA LEU A 83 4.52 6.80 -5.51
C LEU A 83 5.65 6.27 -4.64
N VAL A 84 5.53 5.05 -4.15
CA VAL A 84 6.54 4.43 -3.29
C VAL A 84 7.88 4.32 -4.02
N LEU A 85 7.87 4.00 -5.32
CA LEU A 85 9.10 3.93 -6.11
C LEU A 85 9.89 5.25 -6.13
N THR A 86 9.21 6.38 -5.97
CA THR A 86 9.85 7.70 -5.98
C THR A 86 10.29 8.18 -4.59
N THR A 87 9.91 7.49 -3.53
CA THR A 87 10.25 7.88 -2.15
C THR A 87 11.61 7.31 -1.73
N GLN A 88 12.23 7.95 -0.74
CA GLN A 88 13.46 7.44 -0.15
C GLN A 88 13.17 6.09 0.54
N GLY A 89 13.94 5.08 0.20
CA GLY A 89 13.77 3.73 0.74
C GLY A 89 12.65 2.94 0.06
N GLY A 90 11.85 3.56 -0.80
CA GLY A 90 10.73 2.90 -1.46
C GLY A 90 11.16 1.81 -2.43
N ALA A 91 12.21 2.05 -3.20
CA ALA A 91 12.76 1.05 -4.12
C ALA A 91 13.26 -0.18 -3.35
N GLU A 92 13.90 0.03 -2.21
CA GLU A 92 14.37 -1.05 -1.34
C GLU A 92 13.18 -1.86 -0.79
N PHE A 93 12.15 -1.17 -0.31
CA PHE A 93 10.93 -1.80 0.20
C PHE A 93 10.26 -2.67 -0.85
N LEU A 94 10.04 -2.12 -2.06
CA LEU A 94 9.38 -2.87 -3.13
C LEU A 94 10.26 -4.00 -3.69
N ALA A 95 11.58 -3.84 -3.70
CA ALA A 95 12.48 -4.90 -4.11
C ALA A 95 12.41 -6.09 -3.16
N LYS A 96 12.37 -5.84 -1.85
CA LYS A 96 12.19 -6.90 -0.86
C LYS A 96 10.87 -7.65 -1.07
N LEU A 97 9.80 -6.90 -1.27
CA LEU A 97 8.47 -7.47 -1.49
C LEU A 97 8.43 -8.27 -2.80
N TYR A 98 9.01 -7.72 -3.86
CA TYR A 98 9.11 -8.36 -5.18
C TYR A 98 9.82 -9.72 -5.10
N LEU A 99 10.95 -9.78 -4.38
CA LEU A 99 11.71 -11.02 -4.25
C LEU A 99 11.02 -12.04 -3.35
N ALA A 100 10.33 -11.58 -2.30
CA ALA A 100 9.66 -12.45 -1.34
C ALA A 100 8.34 -13.01 -1.84
N LYS A 101 7.64 -12.28 -2.72
CA LYS A 101 6.26 -12.59 -3.13
C LYS A 101 6.14 -12.64 -4.66
N PRO A 102 6.33 -13.82 -5.28
CA PRO A 102 6.24 -13.93 -6.75
C PRO A 102 4.91 -13.45 -7.32
N GLU A 103 3.82 -13.57 -6.57
CA GLU A 103 2.47 -13.21 -7.01
C GLU A 103 2.27 -11.73 -7.29
N ILE A 104 3.15 -10.85 -6.75
CA ILE A 104 3.01 -9.40 -6.96
C ILE A 104 3.88 -8.88 -8.10
N ARG A 105 4.72 -9.72 -8.70
CA ARG A 105 5.74 -9.27 -9.66
C ARG A 105 5.16 -8.60 -10.89
N THR A 106 4.02 -9.08 -11.38
CA THR A 106 3.37 -8.46 -12.53
C THR A 106 2.92 -7.04 -12.22
N ALA A 107 2.27 -6.83 -11.07
CA ALA A 107 1.79 -5.50 -10.67
C ALA A 107 2.96 -4.54 -10.45
N VAL A 108 4.00 -4.98 -9.74
CA VAL A 108 5.20 -4.15 -9.49
C VAL A 108 5.91 -3.82 -10.80
N SER A 109 6.10 -4.79 -11.69
CA SER A 109 6.75 -4.57 -12.98
C SER A 109 5.99 -3.55 -13.83
N ARG A 110 4.66 -3.61 -13.83
CA ARG A 110 3.82 -2.65 -14.54
C ARG A 110 4.04 -1.23 -14.01
N ALA A 111 4.06 -1.07 -12.68
CA ALA A 111 4.30 0.22 -12.05
C ALA A 111 5.71 0.74 -12.36
N VAL A 112 6.73 -0.13 -12.29
CA VAL A 112 8.12 0.23 -12.61
C VAL A 112 8.25 0.72 -14.05
N MET A 113 7.61 0.03 -15.00
CA MET A 113 7.67 0.42 -16.41
C MET A 113 6.97 1.75 -16.68
N ALA A 114 6.04 2.16 -15.84
CA ALA A 114 5.34 3.44 -15.96
C ALA A 114 6.14 4.61 -15.37
N THR A 115 7.26 4.37 -14.69
CA THR A 115 8.07 5.43 -14.09
C THR A 115 9.21 5.86 -15.01
N ALA A 116 9.85 7.00 -14.68
CA ALA A 116 11.00 7.52 -15.41
C ALA A 116 12.22 6.59 -15.25
N GLU A 117 13.14 6.63 -16.24
CA GLU A 117 14.30 5.75 -16.26
C GLU A 117 15.12 5.75 -14.97
N PRO A 118 15.46 6.90 -14.34
CA PRO A 118 16.23 6.88 -13.10
C PRO A 118 15.55 6.10 -11.97
N VAL A 119 14.22 6.16 -11.89
CA VAL A 119 13.44 5.43 -10.89
C VAL A 119 13.50 3.93 -11.20
N ARG A 120 13.29 3.54 -12.45
CA ARG A 120 13.39 2.14 -12.88
C ARG A 120 14.75 1.55 -12.58
N ARG A 121 15.82 2.29 -12.88
CA ARG A 121 17.21 1.85 -12.64
C ARG A 121 17.46 1.62 -11.15
N ARG A 122 16.96 2.51 -10.30
CA ARG A 122 17.09 2.37 -8.86
C ARG A 122 16.43 1.10 -8.35
N PHE A 123 15.23 0.81 -8.84
CA PHE A 123 14.51 -0.41 -8.47
C PHE A 123 15.29 -1.67 -8.92
N VAL A 124 15.72 -1.71 -10.18
CA VAL A 124 16.48 -2.84 -10.72
C VAL A 124 17.76 -3.06 -9.93
N ASN A 125 18.47 -1.98 -9.58
CA ASN A 125 19.68 -2.07 -8.77
C ASN A 125 19.39 -2.64 -7.39
N GLN A 126 18.29 -2.27 -6.76
CA GLN A 126 17.89 -2.80 -5.47
C GLN A 126 17.55 -4.30 -5.55
N VAL A 127 16.84 -4.72 -6.58
CA VAL A 127 16.55 -6.14 -6.81
C VAL A 127 17.85 -6.93 -6.97
N THR A 128 18.77 -6.43 -7.78
CA THR A 128 20.06 -7.07 -8.03
C THR A 128 20.89 -7.19 -6.73
N GLN A 129 20.98 -6.11 -5.95
CA GLN A 129 21.73 -6.11 -4.71
C GLN A 129 21.15 -7.08 -3.68
N GLN A 130 19.83 -7.07 -3.50
CA GLN A 130 19.18 -7.95 -2.53
C GLN A 130 19.23 -9.41 -2.95
N LYS A 131 19.14 -9.68 -4.24
CA LYS A 131 19.26 -11.03 -4.77
C LYS A 131 20.67 -11.57 -4.54
N ALA A 132 21.70 -10.75 -4.73
CA ALA A 132 23.11 -11.14 -4.50
C ALA A 132 23.39 -11.37 -3.01
N ALA A 133 22.70 -10.70 -2.12
CA ALA A 133 22.88 -10.82 -0.66
C ALA A 133 22.20 -12.08 -0.07
N ARG A 134 21.39 -12.79 -0.85
CA ARG A 134 20.72 -14.02 -0.41
C ARG A 134 21.66 -15.24 -0.46
#